data_96bf48a92ae869f8e7e1a972f9069dc3
#
_entry.id   96bf48a92ae869f8e7e1a972f9069dc3
#
_cell.length_a   1.000
_cell.length_b   1.000
_cell.length_c   1.000
_cell.angle_alpha   90.00
_cell.angle_beta   90.00
_cell.angle_gamma   90.00
#
_symmetry.space_group_name_H-M   'P 1'
#
loop_
_entity.id
_entity.type
_entity.pdbx_description
1 polymer ?
#
loop_
_entity_poly.entity_id
_entity_poly.type
_entity_poly.pdbx_seq_one_letter_code
_entity_poly.pdbx_strand_id
1 'polypeptide(L)'
;MSSLPPLRARGRLATAAAALLLLAACQSGPSAADAGGTTAVDDGTTITMWTRSPTATFSQTLVDAYNASHRNKVELTVFPADSFQQKVGTAAGAKQLPDVLAADVVYAPNYAAKGVYLDLTARVDTLDFKGKLAPAHMEAATHQGKVYGVPHDIDLSAVFYNKVLFERAGLDPENPPATLDGLYEAAKKVDALGDVDGYFYGGACPGCMLFTTWPMIWAAGGTVLDEQGTAATLDSDAAADVYGTMRRMYAEGIVPASAKNESGPTWTQLFAEGRIGIQPMGATALQGMKEGPELQIGIAPIPGPKGGRSSFVGGDVLGISANSTKAAAAWDFISWTLSEQAQVEVLAKNKNITVRSDLADNTYAKQDNRLRVFNLLAGEGQTPISVNFGKTFNDTNGPWTAAVTDALFGSQDVGATLKQHNGTITESLAGS
;
A
#
# COMPACT_ATOMS: atom_id res chain seq x y z
N MET A 1 -82.05 -27.53 5.80
CA MET A 1 -82.78 -28.80 5.67
C MET A 1 -81.75 -29.80 5.25
N SER A 2 -81.46 -30.66 6.19
CA SER A 2 -81.45 -32.12 6.19
C SER A 2 -80.25 -32.71 5.45
N SER A 3 -79.47 -33.57 5.91
CA SER A 3 -79.31 -34.41 7.10
C SER A 3 -78.23 -35.42 6.71
N LEU A 4 -77.35 -35.72 7.65
CA LEU A 4 -76.48 -36.89 7.67
C LEU A 4 -77.27 -38.21 7.67
N PRO A 5 -76.69 -39.41 7.59
CA PRO A 5 -75.41 -39.89 8.08
C PRO A 5 -74.84 -41.16 7.34
N PRO A 6 -74.06 -42.04 8.05
CA PRO A 6 -72.80 -42.57 7.61
C PRO A 6 -72.84 -44.06 7.27
N LEU A 7 -71.68 -44.63 6.84
CA LEU A 7 -71.42 -46.08 7.03
C LEU A 7 -69.94 -46.45 7.03
N ARG A 8 -69.62 -47.19 8.06
CA ARG A 8 -68.36 -47.88 8.31
C ARG A 8 -68.21 -49.14 7.45
N ALA A 9 -67.04 -49.45 7.01
CA ALA A 9 -66.64 -50.86 6.91
C ALA A 9 -65.15 -51.06 7.06
N ARG A 10 -64.84 -52.01 7.88
CA ARG A 10 -63.52 -52.54 8.30
C ARG A 10 -62.90 -53.39 7.19
N GLY A 11 -61.58 -53.44 7.15
CA GLY A 11 -61.00 -54.74 6.90
C GLY A 11 -59.72 -54.80 6.09
N ARG A 12 -58.71 -55.18 6.78
CA ARG A 12 -57.63 -56.15 6.50
C ARG A 12 -56.23 -55.56 6.15
N LEU A 13 -55.31 -55.83 7.10
CA LEU A 13 -53.86 -55.88 6.96
C LEU A 13 -53.43 -56.76 5.75
N ALA A 14 -52.49 -56.23 4.99
CA ALA A 14 -51.57 -57.07 4.24
C ALA A 14 -50.17 -56.37 4.30
N THR A 15 -49.26 -57.01 4.97
CA THR A 15 -47.83 -56.71 5.02
C THR A 15 -47.21 -56.95 3.66
N ALA A 16 -46.61 -55.89 3.04
CA ALA A 16 -45.65 -56.08 1.97
C ALA A 16 -44.40 -55.24 2.29
N ALA A 17 -43.34 -55.98 2.62
CA ALA A 17 -41.98 -55.43 2.75
C ALA A 17 -41.48 -55.02 1.36
N ALA A 18 -41.29 -53.73 1.10
CA ALA A 18 -40.58 -53.25 -0.06
C ALA A 18 -39.30 -52.57 0.39
N ALA A 19 -38.20 -53.11 -0.07
CA ALA A 19 -36.84 -52.62 0.16
C ALA A 19 -36.69 -51.24 -0.46
N LEU A 20 -36.48 -50.21 0.38
CA LEU A 20 -36.01 -48.88 -0.03
C LEU A 20 -34.48 -48.98 -0.23
N LEU A 21 -34.06 -49.06 -1.49
CA LEU A 21 -32.73 -48.70 -1.94
C LEU A 21 -32.57 -47.17 -1.80
N LEU A 22 -31.89 -46.74 -0.73
CA LEU A 22 -31.41 -45.39 -0.57
C LEU A 22 -30.27 -45.15 -1.59
N LEU A 23 -30.59 -44.50 -2.69
CA LEU A 23 -29.61 -43.77 -3.51
C LEU A 23 -29.17 -42.56 -2.70
N ALA A 24 -28.08 -42.69 -1.93
CA ALA A 24 -27.35 -41.55 -1.43
C ALA A 24 -26.64 -40.88 -2.63
N ALA A 25 -27.33 -39.91 -3.25
CA ALA A 25 -26.67 -38.94 -4.09
C ALA A 25 -25.77 -38.12 -3.18
N CYS A 26 -24.46 -38.36 -3.25
CA CYS A 26 -23.45 -37.48 -2.70
C CYS A 26 -23.60 -36.11 -3.42
N GLN A 27 -24.42 -35.23 -2.87
CA GLN A 27 -24.25 -33.81 -3.08
C GLN A 27 -23.05 -33.38 -2.26
N SER A 28 -21.86 -33.41 -2.86
CA SER A 28 -20.71 -32.68 -2.38
C SER A 28 -21.00 -31.18 -2.56
N GLY A 29 -21.74 -30.61 -1.62
CA GLY A 29 -21.74 -29.18 -1.42
C GLY A 29 -20.33 -28.75 -0.99
N PRO A 30 -19.86 -27.54 -1.31
CA PRO A 30 -18.54 -27.09 -0.92
C PRO A 30 -18.44 -27.17 0.60
N SER A 31 -17.52 -28.01 1.05
CA SER A 31 -17.24 -28.23 2.48
C SER A 31 -16.61 -26.97 3.05
N ALA A 32 -17.13 -26.50 4.18
CA ALA A 32 -16.49 -25.49 5.01
C ALA A 32 -15.08 -25.90 5.53
N ALA A 33 -14.59 -27.07 5.13
CA ALA A 33 -13.30 -27.64 5.51
C ALA A 33 -12.09 -27.00 4.81
N ASP A 34 -12.28 -26.16 3.76
CA ASP A 34 -11.16 -25.62 2.98
C ASP A 34 -10.60 -24.29 3.51
N ALA A 35 -11.29 -23.64 4.45
CA ALA A 35 -10.84 -22.36 5.02
C ALA A 35 -9.53 -22.50 5.82
N GLY A 36 -9.22 -23.65 6.38
CA GLY A 36 -8.00 -23.96 7.14
C GLY A 36 -6.95 -24.80 6.40
N GLY A 37 -7.22 -25.23 5.16
CA GLY A 37 -6.29 -26.05 4.36
C GLY A 37 -5.06 -25.25 3.94
N THR A 38 -3.87 -25.87 3.97
CA THR A 38 -2.61 -25.25 3.53
C THR A 38 -2.28 -25.55 2.07
N THR A 39 -3.03 -26.42 1.41
CA THR A 39 -2.74 -26.91 0.07
C THR A 39 -3.08 -25.87 -0.99
N ALA A 40 -2.13 -25.59 -1.86
CA ALA A 40 -2.34 -24.88 -3.11
C ALA A 40 -2.89 -25.85 -4.17
N VAL A 41 -3.85 -25.42 -5.00
CA VAL A 41 -4.49 -26.27 -6.01
C VAL A 41 -4.57 -25.53 -7.34
N ASP A 42 -3.97 -26.12 -8.40
CA ASP A 42 -4.06 -25.65 -9.79
C ASP A 42 -4.90 -26.62 -10.62
N ASP A 43 -6.23 -26.54 -10.50
CA ASP A 43 -7.19 -27.44 -11.12
C ASP A 43 -7.97 -26.86 -12.31
N GLY A 44 -7.71 -25.59 -12.66
CA GLY A 44 -8.42 -24.84 -13.70
C GLY A 44 -9.51 -23.93 -13.14
N THR A 45 -9.53 -23.69 -11.83
CA THR A 45 -10.46 -22.75 -11.18
C THR A 45 -10.18 -21.32 -11.63
N THR A 46 -11.24 -20.55 -11.97
CA THR A 46 -11.13 -19.09 -12.16
C THR A 46 -11.40 -18.39 -10.83
N ILE A 47 -10.46 -17.54 -10.39
CA ILE A 47 -10.55 -16.70 -9.20
C ILE A 47 -10.65 -15.23 -9.60
N THR A 48 -11.35 -14.43 -8.79
CA THR A 48 -11.48 -12.98 -8.99
C THR A 48 -10.50 -12.24 -8.09
N MET A 49 -9.87 -11.18 -8.62
CA MET A 49 -8.96 -10.32 -7.89
C MET A 49 -9.35 -8.86 -8.05
N TRP A 50 -9.33 -8.10 -6.95
CA TRP A 50 -9.46 -6.64 -6.98
C TRP A 50 -8.15 -5.98 -6.59
N THR A 51 -7.85 -4.88 -7.31
CA THR A 51 -6.73 -3.98 -7.01
C THR A 51 -7.14 -2.53 -7.25
N ARG A 52 -6.33 -1.59 -6.78
CA ARG A 52 -6.51 -0.15 -6.98
C ARG A 52 -5.66 0.37 -8.15
N SER A 53 -6.04 1.52 -8.72
CA SER A 53 -5.38 2.08 -9.90
C SER A 53 -3.86 2.30 -9.78
N PRO A 54 -3.27 2.71 -8.63
CA PRO A 54 -1.82 2.87 -8.53
C PRO A 54 -1.02 1.60 -8.76
N THR A 55 -1.57 0.43 -8.39
CA THR A 55 -0.91 -0.88 -8.53
C THR A 55 -1.44 -1.70 -9.72
N ALA A 56 -2.26 -1.09 -10.59
CA ALA A 56 -2.91 -1.77 -11.71
C ALA A 56 -1.92 -2.45 -12.65
N THR A 57 -0.89 -1.74 -13.12
CA THR A 57 0.11 -2.27 -14.05
C THR A 57 0.92 -3.40 -13.42
N PHE A 58 1.30 -3.25 -12.16
CA PHE A 58 2.00 -4.26 -11.37
C PHE A 58 1.16 -5.54 -11.25
N SER A 59 -0.09 -5.42 -10.81
CA SER A 59 -1.01 -6.54 -10.64
C SER A 59 -1.32 -7.23 -11.96
N GLN A 60 -1.53 -6.45 -13.05
CA GLN A 60 -1.79 -7.01 -14.38
C GLN A 60 -0.60 -7.82 -14.90
N THR A 61 0.63 -7.33 -14.68
CA THR A 61 1.86 -8.04 -15.09
C THR A 61 1.95 -9.41 -14.41
N LEU A 62 1.65 -9.50 -13.11
CA LEU A 62 1.62 -10.77 -12.37
C LEU A 62 0.49 -11.69 -12.87
N VAL A 63 -0.70 -11.14 -13.05
CA VAL A 63 -1.88 -11.90 -13.51
C VAL A 63 -1.65 -12.48 -14.90
N ASP A 64 -1.10 -11.69 -15.83
CA ASP A 64 -0.80 -12.17 -17.19
C ASP A 64 0.23 -13.32 -17.17
N ALA A 65 1.30 -13.18 -16.39
CA ALA A 65 2.34 -14.21 -16.27
C ALA A 65 1.81 -15.49 -15.61
N TYR A 66 0.98 -15.37 -14.56
CA TYR A 66 0.34 -16.51 -13.94
C TYR A 66 -0.63 -17.20 -14.89
N ASN A 67 -1.52 -16.44 -15.54
CA ASN A 67 -2.50 -16.96 -16.48
C ASN A 67 -1.86 -17.66 -17.69
N ALA A 68 -0.65 -17.27 -18.07
CA ALA A 68 0.09 -17.91 -19.16
C ALA A 68 0.70 -19.28 -18.77
N SER A 69 0.95 -19.51 -17.48
CA SER A 69 1.72 -20.67 -17.00
C SER A 69 0.92 -21.68 -16.17
N HIS A 70 -0.26 -21.31 -15.66
CA HIS A 70 -1.09 -22.14 -14.77
C HIS A 70 -2.42 -22.49 -15.41
N ARG A 71 -3.05 -23.55 -14.88
CA ARG A 71 -4.41 -23.97 -15.27
C ARG A 71 -5.46 -23.04 -14.69
N ASN A 72 -5.30 -22.66 -13.41
CA ASN A 72 -6.10 -21.64 -12.77
C ASN A 72 -6.00 -20.33 -13.54
N LYS A 73 -7.05 -19.51 -13.48
CA LYS A 73 -7.08 -18.19 -14.09
C LYS A 73 -7.48 -17.13 -13.08
N VAL A 74 -6.87 -15.99 -13.17
CA VAL A 74 -7.18 -14.80 -12.36
C VAL A 74 -7.87 -13.76 -13.24
N GLU A 75 -9.05 -13.31 -12.82
CA GLU A 75 -9.78 -12.19 -13.42
C GLU A 75 -9.57 -10.95 -12.57
N LEU A 76 -8.76 -10.01 -13.09
CA LEU A 76 -8.43 -8.77 -12.40
C LEU A 76 -9.49 -7.69 -12.64
N THR A 77 -9.94 -7.04 -11.58
CA THR A 77 -10.72 -5.80 -11.64
C THR A 77 -9.96 -4.67 -10.95
N VAL A 78 -9.78 -3.56 -11.67
CA VAL A 78 -9.10 -2.36 -11.18
C VAL A 78 -10.14 -1.31 -10.79
N PHE A 79 -9.99 -0.71 -9.61
CA PHE A 79 -10.83 0.39 -9.13
C PHE A 79 -10.01 1.68 -8.94
N PRO A 80 -10.62 2.87 -9.09
CA PRO A 80 -9.99 4.12 -8.70
C PRO A 80 -9.58 4.10 -7.21
N ALA A 81 -8.43 4.68 -6.89
CA ALA A 81 -7.87 4.64 -5.54
C ALA A 81 -8.76 5.34 -4.51
N ASP A 82 -9.36 6.46 -4.88
CA ASP A 82 -10.21 7.30 -4.03
C ASP A 82 -11.51 6.63 -3.58
N SER A 83 -12.08 5.75 -4.43
CA SER A 83 -13.32 5.02 -4.15
C SER A 83 -13.11 3.58 -3.67
N PHE A 84 -11.88 3.09 -3.71
CA PHE A 84 -11.58 1.67 -3.44
C PHE A 84 -11.98 1.23 -2.03
N GLN A 85 -11.69 2.04 -1.02
CA GLN A 85 -11.99 1.71 0.37
C GLN A 85 -13.52 1.59 0.61
N GLN A 86 -14.29 2.53 0.05
CA GLN A 86 -15.74 2.49 0.14
C GLN A 86 -16.31 1.25 -0.58
N LYS A 87 -15.72 0.90 -1.74
CA LYS A 87 -16.10 -0.29 -2.50
C LYS A 87 -15.85 -1.57 -1.71
N VAL A 88 -14.67 -1.70 -1.09
CA VAL A 88 -14.32 -2.85 -0.24
C VAL A 88 -15.25 -2.93 0.97
N GLY A 89 -15.49 -1.83 1.67
CA GLY A 89 -16.40 -1.80 2.83
C GLY A 89 -17.83 -2.22 2.47
N THR A 90 -18.36 -1.73 1.36
CA THR A 90 -19.70 -2.10 0.87
C THR A 90 -19.78 -3.58 0.51
N ALA A 91 -18.77 -4.10 -0.22
CA ALA A 91 -18.74 -5.50 -0.65
C ALA A 91 -18.54 -6.45 0.54
N ALA A 92 -17.74 -6.06 1.55
CA ALA A 92 -17.57 -6.82 2.79
C ALA A 92 -18.91 -6.98 3.53
N GLY A 93 -19.65 -5.89 3.70
CA GLY A 93 -20.98 -5.90 4.31
C GLY A 93 -21.99 -6.78 3.55
N ALA A 94 -21.90 -6.80 2.22
CA ALA A 94 -22.74 -7.62 1.34
C ALA A 94 -22.24 -9.06 1.15
N LYS A 95 -21.06 -9.43 1.67
CA LYS A 95 -20.35 -10.70 1.41
C LYS A 95 -20.09 -10.95 -0.09
N GLN A 96 -19.72 -9.90 -0.81
CA GLN A 96 -19.47 -9.88 -2.25
C GLN A 96 -18.04 -9.43 -2.59
N LEU A 97 -17.10 -9.67 -1.67
CA LEU A 97 -15.69 -9.46 -1.93
C LEU A 97 -15.19 -10.42 -3.03
N PRO A 98 -14.15 -10.06 -3.80
CA PRO A 98 -13.45 -10.97 -4.71
C PRO A 98 -12.81 -12.13 -3.94
N ASP A 99 -12.30 -13.13 -4.65
CA ASP A 99 -11.55 -14.22 -3.99
C ASP A 99 -10.23 -13.71 -3.39
N VAL A 100 -9.55 -12.82 -4.10
CA VAL A 100 -8.27 -12.20 -3.72
C VAL A 100 -8.42 -10.68 -3.72
N LEU A 101 -7.92 -10.03 -2.68
CA LEU A 101 -7.95 -8.58 -2.51
C LEU A 101 -6.54 -8.05 -2.28
N ALA A 102 -6.05 -7.23 -3.23
CA ALA A 102 -4.86 -6.41 -3.05
C ALA A 102 -5.27 -5.03 -2.54
N ALA A 103 -4.78 -4.63 -1.39
CA ALA A 103 -5.13 -3.37 -0.76
C ALA A 103 -3.92 -2.70 -0.12
N ASP A 104 -3.92 -1.38 -0.14
CA ASP A 104 -2.87 -0.56 0.45
C ASP A 104 -2.53 -1.05 1.86
N VAL A 105 -1.24 -1.21 2.12
CA VAL A 105 -0.70 -1.77 3.36
C VAL A 105 -1.22 -1.08 4.62
N VAL A 106 -1.48 0.21 4.57
CA VAL A 106 -1.99 0.98 5.72
C VAL A 106 -3.44 0.63 6.11
N TYR A 107 -4.19 -0.07 5.24
CA TYR A 107 -5.53 -0.58 5.54
C TYR A 107 -5.53 -2.04 6.01
N ALA A 108 -4.42 -2.76 5.85
CA ALA A 108 -4.33 -4.16 6.25
C ALA A 108 -4.69 -4.40 7.73
N PRO A 109 -4.26 -3.56 8.70
CA PRO A 109 -4.66 -3.69 10.10
C PRO A 109 -6.19 -3.59 10.30
N ASN A 110 -6.86 -2.66 9.59
CA ASN A 110 -8.32 -2.52 9.65
C ASN A 110 -9.01 -3.76 9.05
N TYR A 111 -8.55 -4.24 7.90
CA TYR A 111 -9.15 -5.39 7.23
C TYR A 111 -8.97 -6.68 8.02
N ALA A 112 -7.82 -6.88 8.64
CA ALA A 112 -7.58 -8.01 9.54
C ALA A 112 -8.52 -7.93 10.77
N ALA A 113 -8.59 -6.78 11.42
CA ALA A 113 -9.43 -6.56 12.61
C ALA A 113 -10.95 -6.69 12.31
N LYS A 114 -11.38 -6.33 11.10
CA LYS A 114 -12.80 -6.39 10.66
C LYS A 114 -13.19 -7.72 10.02
N GLY A 115 -12.27 -8.69 9.91
CA GLY A 115 -12.56 -10.00 9.30
C GLY A 115 -12.84 -9.91 7.79
N VAL A 116 -12.22 -8.97 7.08
CA VAL A 116 -12.26 -8.87 5.62
C VAL A 116 -11.42 -9.98 4.99
N TYR A 117 -10.27 -10.27 5.59
CA TYR A 117 -9.36 -11.31 5.14
C TYR A 117 -9.51 -12.62 5.92
N LEU A 118 -9.23 -13.71 5.25
CA LEU A 118 -9.07 -15.06 5.83
C LEU A 118 -7.74 -15.15 6.59
N ASP A 119 -7.72 -15.92 7.68
CA ASP A 119 -6.50 -16.29 8.40
C ASP A 119 -5.59 -17.13 7.49
N LEU A 120 -4.42 -16.60 7.14
CA LEU A 120 -3.42 -17.25 6.29
C LEU A 120 -2.24 -17.84 7.09
N THR A 121 -2.26 -17.79 8.42
CA THR A 121 -1.12 -18.19 9.28
C THR A 121 -0.58 -19.56 8.90
N ALA A 122 -1.44 -20.58 8.84
CA ALA A 122 -1.02 -21.94 8.52
C ALA A 122 -0.45 -22.06 7.09
N ARG A 123 -0.94 -21.26 6.13
CA ARG A 123 -0.44 -21.21 4.75
C ARG A 123 0.92 -20.55 4.66
N VAL A 124 1.08 -19.39 5.31
CA VAL A 124 2.35 -18.64 5.36
C VAL A 124 3.43 -19.47 6.09
N ASP A 125 3.05 -20.24 7.10
CA ASP A 125 3.98 -21.11 7.83
C ASP A 125 4.57 -22.24 6.96
N THR A 126 3.96 -22.57 5.83
CA THR A 126 4.51 -23.53 4.87
C THR A 126 5.59 -22.94 3.96
N LEU A 127 5.78 -21.62 3.93
CA LEU A 127 6.76 -20.97 3.08
C LEU A 127 8.16 -21.02 3.71
N ASP A 128 9.10 -21.70 3.09
CA ASP A 128 10.49 -21.81 3.57
C ASP A 128 11.16 -20.43 3.69
N PHE A 129 10.70 -19.46 2.91
CA PHE A 129 11.20 -18.10 2.85
C PHE A 129 10.33 -17.08 3.62
N LYS A 130 9.39 -17.52 4.48
CA LYS A 130 8.50 -16.58 5.21
C LYS A 130 9.25 -15.48 5.95
N GLY A 131 10.41 -15.78 6.56
CA GLY A 131 11.27 -14.82 7.25
C GLY A 131 12.04 -13.87 6.30
N LYS A 132 11.84 -13.98 4.98
CA LYS A 132 12.43 -13.10 3.96
C LYS A 132 11.41 -12.15 3.34
N LEU A 133 10.13 -12.32 3.66
CA LEU A 133 9.07 -11.41 3.23
C LEU A 133 9.25 -10.04 3.87
N ALA A 134 8.82 -8.99 3.18
CA ALA A 134 8.94 -7.60 3.63
C ALA A 134 8.36 -7.42 5.05
N PRO A 135 9.18 -7.09 6.05
CA PRO A 135 8.78 -7.15 7.46
C PRO A 135 7.65 -6.16 7.79
N ALA A 136 7.69 -4.95 7.24
CA ALA A 136 6.67 -3.93 7.48
C ALA A 136 5.28 -4.37 6.96
N HIS A 137 5.22 -5.04 5.80
CA HIS A 137 3.96 -5.59 5.26
C HIS A 137 3.46 -6.76 6.10
N MET A 138 4.36 -7.65 6.53
CA MET A 138 3.99 -8.78 7.39
C MET A 138 3.49 -8.30 8.75
N GLU A 139 4.09 -7.26 9.32
CA GLU A 139 3.63 -6.64 10.55
C GLU A 139 2.24 -6.01 10.37
N ALA A 140 2.04 -5.20 9.32
CA ALA A 140 0.75 -4.57 9.02
C ALA A 140 -0.37 -5.60 8.76
N ALA A 141 -0.03 -6.75 8.15
CA ALA A 141 -0.97 -7.84 7.88
C ALA A 141 -1.18 -8.79 9.06
N THR A 142 -0.52 -8.56 10.21
CA THR A 142 -0.63 -9.39 11.41
C THR A 142 -1.57 -8.73 12.42
N HIS A 143 -2.57 -9.48 12.88
CA HIS A 143 -3.51 -9.04 13.93
C HIS A 143 -3.68 -10.15 14.96
N GLN A 144 -3.50 -9.82 16.26
CA GLN A 144 -3.61 -10.79 17.37
C GLN A 144 -2.79 -12.08 17.15
N GLY A 145 -1.58 -11.92 16.61
CA GLY A 145 -0.66 -13.05 16.36
C GLY A 145 -0.99 -13.92 15.14
N LYS A 146 -1.97 -13.52 14.31
CA LYS A 146 -2.38 -14.22 13.10
C LYS A 146 -2.07 -13.39 11.87
N VAL A 147 -1.65 -14.04 10.79
CA VAL A 147 -1.32 -13.44 9.50
C VAL A 147 -2.55 -13.47 8.59
N TYR A 148 -2.93 -12.31 8.05
CA TYR A 148 -4.12 -12.14 7.20
C TYR A 148 -3.80 -11.77 5.75
N GLY A 149 -2.54 -11.55 5.44
CA GLY A 149 -2.08 -11.22 4.09
C GLY A 149 -0.58 -11.35 3.98
N VAL A 150 -0.10 -11.22 2.74
CA VAL A 150 1.33 -11.23 2.39
C VAL A 150 1.67 -10.00 1.56
N PRO A 151 2.95 -9.58 1.47
CA PRO A 151 3.33 -8.48 0.60
C PRO A 151 2.94 -8.76 -0.85
N HIS A 152 2.31 -7.78 -1.53
CA HIS A 152 1.99 -7.83 -2.94
C HIS A 152 3.01 -7.04 -3.75
N ASP A 153 3.14 -5.76 -3.44
CA ASP A 153 4.18 -4.88 -3.95
C ASP A 153 4.74 -4.02 -2.81
N ILE A 154 5.93 -3.47 -3.05
CA ILE A 154 6.56 -2.50 -2.16
C ILE A 154 6.74 -1.21 -2.93
N ASP A 155 6.17 -0.12 -2.42
CA ASP A 155 6.43 1.23 -2.87
C ASP A 155 7.19 2.00 -1.80
N LEU A 156 8.41 2.41 -2.11
CA LEU A 156 9.32 3.07 -1.18
C LEU A 156 9.45 4.54 -1.52
N SER A 157 9.25 5.41 -0.55
CA SER A 157 9.52 6.83 -0.75
C SER A 157 11.03 7.12 -0.73
N ALA A 158 11.46 7.95 -1.68
CA ALA A 158 12.83 8.42 -1.81
C ALA A 158 12.86 9.85 -2.34
N VAL A 159 13.99 10.51 -2.21
CA VAL A 159 14.26 11.78 -2.88
C VAL A 159 14.61 11.49 -4.34
N PHE A 160 13.78 11.97 -5.26
CA PHE A 160 14.09 12.07 -6.67
C PHE A 160 14.69 13.44 -6.94
N TYR A 161 15.76 13.48 -7.71
CA TYR A 161 16.35 14.76 -8.13
C TYR A 161 16.76 14.70 -9.60
N ASN A 162 16.66 15.85 -10.26
CA ASN A 162 17.05 15.96 -11.66
C ASN A 162 18.55 16.34 -11.76
N LYS A 163 19.37 15.36 -12.15
CA LYS A 163 20.82 15.53 -12.29
C LYS A 163 21.20 16.64 -13.27
N VAL A 164 20.42 16.84 -14.35
CA VAL A 164 20.64 17.92 -15.32
C VAL A 164 20.50 19.29 -14.66
N LEU A 165 19.46 19.47 -13.83
CA LEU A 165 19.25 20.72 -13.10
C LEU A 165 20.29 20.92 -12.00
N PHE A 166 20.77 19.84 -11.36
CA PHE A 166 21.87 19.93 -10.40
C PHE A 166 23.13 20.45 -11.06
N GLU A 167 23.54 19.88 -12.20
CA GLU A 167 24.71 20.36 -12.94
C GLU A 167 24.56 21.84 -13.36
N ARG A 168 23.40 22.23 -13.90
CA ARG A 168 23.09 23.62 -14.27
C ARG A 168 23.20 24.58 -13.08
N ALA A 169 22.80 24.11 -11.87
CA ALA A 169 22.86 24.90 -10.64
C ALA A 169 24.24 24.85 -9.94
N GLY A 170 25.23 24.18 -10.55
CA GLY A 170 26.58 24.03 -9.99
C GLY A 170 26.62 23.10 -8.78
N LEU A 171 25.70 22.15 -8.69
CA LEU A 171 25.65 21.08 -7.69
C LEU A 171 26.27 19.80 -8.26
N ASP A 172 26.86 18.96 -7.39
CA ASP A 172 27.37 17.65 -7.79
C ASP A 172 26.21 16.64 -7.87
N PRO A 173 25.86 16.11 -9.06
CA PRO A 173 24.76 15.16 -9.22
C PRO A 173 25.06 13.77 -8.65
N GLU A 174 26.32 13.46 -8.34
CA GLU A 174 26.70 12.16 -7.76
C GLU A 174 26.74 12.20 -6.22
N ASN A 175 26.66 13.39 -5.61
CA ASN A 175 26.65 13.59 -4.16
C ASN A 175 25.41 14.42 -3.73
N PRO A 176 24.20 13.83 -3.77
CA PRO A 176 22.98 14.53 -3.35
C PRO A 176 23.02 14.86 -1.85
N PRO A 177 22.34 15.92 -1.41
CA PRO A 177 22.32 16.34 -0.02
C PRO A 177 21.80 15.23 0.92
N ALA A 178 22.47 15.06 2.07
CA ALA A 178 22.17 14.06 3.08
C ALA A 178 21.46 14.63 4.34
N THR A 179 21.01 15.88 4.27
CA THR A 179 20.23 16.55 5.34
C THR A 179 19.09 17.35 4.71
N LEU A 180 18.02 17.60 5.47
CA LEU A 180 16.90 18.43 4.99
C LEU A 180 17.35 19.87 4.71
N ASP A 181 18.25 20.43 5.54
CA ASP A 181 18.83 21.74 5.27
C ASP A 181 19.63 21.72 3.95
N GLY A 182 20.38 20.66 3.69
CA GLY A 182 21.09 20.50 2.42
C GLY A 182 20.13 20.41 1.22
N LEU A 183 19.00 19.71 1.36
CA LEU A 183 17.96 19.67 0.33
C LEU A 183 17.34 21.05 0.08
N TYR A 184 17.10 21.84 1.14
CA TYR A 184 16.63 23.21 1.01
C TYR A 184 17.63 24.08 0.25
N GLU A 185 18.94 24.05 0.61
CA GLU A 185 19.96 24.85 -0.08
C GLU A 185 20.16 24.40 -1.55
N ALA A 186 20.06 23.10 -1.83
CA ALA A 186 20.12 22.59 -3.20
C ALA A 186 18.90 23.06 -4.02
N ALA A 187 17.70 22.93 -3.45
CA ALA A 187 16.46 23.40 -4.08
C ALA A 187 16.52 24.90 -4.39
N LYS A 188 17.01 25.71 -3.45
CA LYS A 188 17.19 27.15 -3.64
C LYS A 188 18.15 27.50 -4.78
N LYS A 189 19.23 26.74 -4.96
CA LYS A 189 20.16 26.94 -6.08
C LYS A 189 19.52 26.54 -7.42
N VAL A 190 18.72 25.49 -7.46
CA VAL A 190 18.00 25.09 -8.67
C VAL A 190 16.93 26.13 -9.02
N ASP A 191 16.16 26.61 -8.05
CA ASP A 191 15.16 27.66 -8.22
C ASP A 191 15.76 28.97 -8.77
N ALA A 192 16.98 29.32 -8.35
CA ALA A 192 17.72 30.48 -8.83
C ALA A 192 18.08 30.42 -10.33
N LEU A 193 17.89 29.30 -11.02
CA LEU A 193 17.99 29.22 -12.49
C LEU A 193 16.87 30.03 -13.19
N GLY A 194 15.71 30.20 -12.53
CA GLY A 194 14.63 31.10 -12.93
C GLY A 194 13.68 30.56 -13.99
N ASP A 195 13.96 29.40 -14.58
CA ASP A 195 13.12 28.72 -15.59
C ASP A 195 12.52 27.40 -15.10
N VAL A 196 12.84 27.00 -13.88
CA VAL A 196 12.40 25.76 -13.21
C VAL A 196 12.17 26.02 -11.71
N ASP A 197 11.47 25.11 -11.04
CA ASP A 197 11.23 25.21 -9.60
C ASP A 197 12.21 24.29 -8.82
N GLY A 198 12.63 24.73 -7.65
CA GLY A 198 13.64 24.02 -6.86
C GLY A 198 13.11 22.73 -6.22
N TYR A 199 11.85 22.77 -5.72
CA TYR A 199 11.25 21.67 -4.99
C TYR A 199 9.74 21.58 -5.24
N PHE A 200 9.17 20.37 -5.12
CA PHE A 200 7.73 20.15 -5.27
C PHE A 200 7.17 19.16 -4.27
N TYR A 201 5.94 19.39 -3.82
CA TYR A 201 5.14 18.49 -3.01
C TYR A 201 3.63 18.66 -3.30
N GLY A 202 2.83 17.65 -2.98
CA GLY A 202 1.37 17.68 -3.13
C GLY A 202 0.68 18.24 -1.90
N GLY A 203 0.56 19.58 -1.78
CA GLY A 203 0.05 20.24 -0.58
C GLY A 203 -1.42 19.94 -0.23
N ALA A 204 -2.23 19.54 -1.21
CA ALA A 204 -3.62 19.10 -1.02
C ALA A 204 -3.78 17.56 -1.11
N CYS A 205 -2.68 16.81 -1.12
CA CYS A 205 -2.65 15.35 -1.13
C CYS A 205 -2.17 14.85 0.24
N PRO A 206 -3.06 14.53 1.19
CA PRO A 206 -2.65 14.11 2.53
C PRO A 206 -1.78 12.86 2.52
N GLY A 207 -2.09 11.87 1.67
CA GLY A 207 -1.28 10.67 1.48
C GLY A 207 0.10 10.97 0.90
N CYS A 208 0.21 11.87 -0.12
CA CYS A 208 1.51 12.27 -0.67
C CYS A 208 2.39 12.92 0.39
N MET A 209 1.80 13.79 1.23
CA MET A 209 2.53 14.51 2.27
C MET A 209 3.07 13.56 3.34
N LEU A 210 2.23 12.68 3.91
CA LEU A 210 2.73 11.73 4.90
C LEU A 210 3.79 10.77 4.32
N PHE A 211 3.59 10.30 3.10
CA PHE A 211 4.48 9.36 2.42
C PHE A 211 5.89 9.92 2.23
N THR A 212 6.02 11.23 2.12
CA THR A 212 7.29 11.90 1.82
C THR A 212 7.88 12.69 2.99
N THR A 213 7.06 13.14 3.95
CA THR A 213 7.55 13.94 5.09
C THR A 213 7.75 13.14 6.37
N TRP A 214 6.95 12.10 6.62
CA TRP A 214 7.14 11.26 7.81
C TRP A 214 8.50 10.55 7.85
N PRO A 215 9.05 10.05 6.72
CA PRO A 215 10.42 9.55 6.70
C PRO A 215 11.47 10.56 7.18
N MET A 216 11.26 11.86 6.98
CA MET A 216 12.17 12.90 7.49
C MET A 216 12.14 12.97 9.02
N ILE A 217 10.95 12.76 9.61
CA ILE A 217 10.77 12.70 11.07
C ILE A 217 11.43 11.43 11.63
N TRP A 218 11.20 10.26 11.01
CA TRP A 218 11.81 8.99 11.40
C TRP A 218 13.34 9.02 11.28
N ALA A 219 13.87 9.61 10.22
CA ALA A 219 15.31 9.78 10.01
C ALA A 219 15.97 10.63 11.11
N ALA A 220 15.21 11.49 11.78
CA ALA A 220 15.64 12.25 12.95
C ALA A 220 15.49 11.47 14.28
N GLY A 221 15.01 10.21 14.24
CA GLY A 221 14.68 9.42 15.43
C GLY A 221 13.36 9.77 16.09
N GLY A 222 12.52 10.61 15.44
CA GLY A 222 11.16 10.92 15.88
C GLY A 222 10.16 9.82 15.52
N THR A 223 8.96 9.93 16.07
CA THR A 223 7.80 9.06 15.77
C THR A 223 6.63 9.88 15.27
N VAL A 224 5.65 9.24 14.63
CA VAL A 224 4.43 9.88 14.15
C VAL A 224 3.18 9.31 14.83
N LEU A 225 3.29 8.09 15.36
CA LEU A 225 2.30 7.39 16.15
C LEU A 225 2.97 6.78 17.39
N ASP A 226 2.18 6.50 18.41
CA ASP A 226 2.58 5.64 19.53
C ASP A 226 2.72 4.17 19.03
N GLU A 227 3.31 3.30 19.85
CA GLU A 227 3.53 1.89 19.53
C GLU A 227 2.24 1.12 19.25
N GLN A 228 1.11 1.57 19.79
CA GLN A 228 -0.20 0.94 19.61
C GLN A 228 -0.95 1.49 18.40
N GLY A 229 -0.46 2.54 17.74
CA GLY A 229 -1.13 3.20 16.61
C GLY A 229 -2.45 3.88 16.99
N THR A 230 -2.60 4.29 18.26
CA THR A 230 -3.82 4.88 18.83
C THR A 230 -3.68 6.36 19.20
N ALA A 231 -2.47 6.88 19.22
CA ALA A 231 -2.19 8.29 19.48
C ALA A 231 -1.15 8.84 18.50
N ALA A 232 -1.34 10.09 18.10
CA ALA A 232 -0.36 10.81 17.28
C ALA A 232 0.77 11.37 18.15
N THR A 233 1.98 11.45 17.60
CA THR A 233 3.19 12.04 18.21
C THR A 233 3.82 13.09 17.30
N LEU A 234 2.97 13.82 16.55
CA LEU A 234 3.37 14.81 15.53
C LEU A 234 3.71 16.18 16.13
N ASP A 235 3.61 16.36 17.43
CA ASP A 235 3.96 17.59 18.16
C ASP A 235 5.43 17.62 18.62
N SER A 236 6.29 16.86 17.93
CA SER A 236 7.73 16.78 18.21
C SER A 236 8.52 17.89 17.52
N ASP A 237 9.69 18.22 18.06
CA ASP A 237 10.64 19.16 17.43
C ASP A 237 11.03 18.70 16.01
N ALA A 238 11.22 17.39 15.79
CA ALA A 238 11.52 16.85 14.47
C ALA A 238 10.42 17.13 13.45
N ALA A 239 9.16 16.99 13.84
CA ALA A 239 8.02 17.33 12.98
C ALA A 239 7.96 18.84 12.72
N ALA A 240 8.16 19.67 13.76
CA ALA A 240 8.20 21.13 13.62
C ALA A 240 9.31 21.60 12.67
N ASP A 241 10.51 21.00 12.74
CA ASP A 241 11.64 21.29 11.84
C ASP A 241 11.30 20.91 10.38
N VAL A 242 10.69 19.73 10.17
CA VAL A 242 10.30 19.25 8.83
C VAL A 242 9.27 20.18 8.21
N TYR A 243 8.12 20.40 8.86
CA TYR A 243 7.06 21.24 8.30
C TYR A 243 7.43 22.72 8.26
N GLY A 244 8.28 23.18 9.18
CA GLY A 244 8.88 24.52 9.15
C GLY A 244 9.73 24.75 7.92
N THR A 245 10.57 23.79 7.55
CA THR A 245 11.39 23.85 6.33
C THR A 245 10.52 23.82 5.06
N MET A 246 9.50 22.95 5.00
CA MET A 246 8.57 22.89 3.87
C MET A 246 7.80 24.21 3.70
N ARG A 247 7.29 24.80 4.79
CA ARG A 247 6.66 26.13 4.79
C ARG A 247 7.61 27.19 4.29
N ARG A 248 8.86 27.19 4.74
CA ARG A 248 9.89 28.16 4.34
C ARG A 248 10.14 28.10 2.83
N MET A 249 10.30 26.89 2.26
CA MET A 249 10.47 26.69 0.82
C MET A 249 9.28 27.30 0.03
N TYR A 250 8.06 27.10 0.51
CA TYR A 250 6.86 27.65 -0.12
C TYR A 250 6.82 29.19 -0.01
N ALA A 251 7.10 29.73 1.16
CA ALA A 251 7.07 31.17 1.40
C ALA A 251 8.16 31.92 0.61
N GLU A 252 9.30 31.30 0.35
CA GLU A 252 10.39 31.85 -0.46
C GLU A 252 10.21 31.63 -1.96
N GLY A 253 9.16 30.91 -2.40
CA GLY A 253 8.86 30.65 -3.82
C GLY A 253 9.64 29.49 -4.43
N ILE A 254 10.51 28.79 -3.66
CA ILE A 254 11.27 27.62 -4.09
C ILE A 254 10.33 26.47 -4.48
N VAL A 255 9.18 26.40 -3.82
CA VAL A 255 8.05 25.52 -4.16
C VAL A 255 7.00 26.38 -4.87
N PRO A 256 6.56 26.04 -6.09
CA PRO A 256 5.61 26.83 -6.84
C PRO A 256 4.23 26.90 -6.16
N ALA A 257 3.50 27.97 -6.38
CA ALA A 257 2.17 28.20 -5.81
C ALA A 257 1.16 27.06 -6.15
N SER A 258 1.35 26.38 -7.29
CA SER A 258 0.52 25.24 -7.71
C SER A 258 0.58 24.06 -6.73
N ALA A 259 1.68 23.88 -6.01
CA ALA A 259 1.87 22.81 -5.03
C ALA A 259 0.78 22.81 -3.93
N LYS A 260 0.29 23.99 -3.54
CA LYS A 260 -0.77 24.14 -2.54
C LYS A 260 -2.05 23.38 -2.90
N ASN A 261 -2.38 23.31 -4.19
CA ASN A 261 -3.62 22.73 -4.70
C ASN A 261 -3.41 21.36 -5.35
N GLU A 262 -2.17 20.85 -5.37
CA GLU A 262 -1.88 19.53 -5.93
C GLU A 262 -2.43 18.43 -5.01
N SER A 263 -3.43 17.69 -5.53
CA SER A 263 -4.17 16.68 -4.77
C SER A 263 -3.79 15.23 -5.09
N GLY A 264 -2.75 15.03 -5.94
CA GLY A 264 -2.19 13.72 -6.26
C GLY A 264 -2.20 13.33 -7.74
N PRO A 265 -3.27 13.57 -8.53
CA PRO A 265 -3.36 13.06 -9.90
C PRO A 265 -2.23 13.52 -10.85
N THR A 266 -1.72 14.74 -10.65
CA THR A 266 -0.64 15.34 -11.46
C THR A 266 0.67 15.47 -10.69
N TRP A 267 0.76 14.90 -9.50
CA TRP A 267 1.85 15.07 -8.55
C TRP A 267 3.25 14.86 -9.15
N THR A 268 3.42 13.87 -10.02
CA THR A 268 4.71 13.55 -10.63
C THR A 268 4.97 14.23 -11.98
N GLN A 269 3.98 14.94 -12.53
CA GLN A 269 4.03 15.41 -13.91
C GLN A 269 5.13 16.46 -14.12
N LEU A 270 5.21 17.48 -13.26
CA LEU A 270 6.20 18.56 -13.42
C LEU A 270 7.64 18.04 -13.32
N PHE A 271 7.90 17.05 -12.47
CA PHE A 271 9.20 16.40 -12.40
C PHE A 271 9.50 15.59 -13.66
N ALA A 272 8.53 14.81 -14.15
CA ALA A 272 8.67 14.04 -15.38
C ALA A 272 8.90 14.92 -16.63
N GLU A 273 8.44 16.17 -16.59
CA GLU A 273 8.70 17.20 -17.62
C GLU A 273 10.08 17.89 -17.46
N GLY A 274 10.87 17.52 -16.45
CA GLY A 274 12.18 18.13 -16.19
C GLY A 274 12.13 19.53 -15.55
N ARG A 275 10.99 19.94 -15.02
CA ARG A 275 10.75 21.30 -14.50
C ARG A 275 10.99 21.46 -12.99
N ILE A 276 11.27 20.36 -12.29
CA ILE A 276 11.47 20.35 -10.83
C ILE A 276 12.87 19.79 -10.52
N GLY A 277 13.60 20.47 -9.64
CA GLY A 277 14.93 20.04 -9.19
C GLY A 277 14.89 18.85 -8.26
N ILE A 278 14.05 18.91 -7.24
CA ILE A 278 13.95 17.89 -6.17
C ILE A 278 12.48 17.61 -5.88
N GLN A 279 12.11 16.34 -5.83
CA GLN A 279 10.78 15.92 -5.42
C GLN A 279 10.84 14.54 -4.77
N PRO A 280 10.53 14.41 -3.47
CA PRO A 280 10.31 13.10 -2.87
C PRO A 280 9.08 12.41 -3.49
N MET A 281 9.23 11.16 -3.87
CA MET A 281 8.18 10.36 -4.55
C MET A 281 8.34 8.87 -4.21
N GLY A 282 7.38 8.05 -4.64
CA GLY A 282 7.44 6.60 -4.56
C GLY A 282 8.29 5.99 -5.68
N ALA A 283 8.84 4.81 -5.41
CA ALA A 283 9.62 4.02 -6.38
C ALA A 283 8.83 3.71 -7.66
N THR A 284 7.52 3.51 -7.54
CA THR A 284 6.61 3.23 -8.67
C THR A 284 6.58 4.38 -9.69
N ALA A 285 6.85 5.62 -9.29
CA ALA A 285 6.94 6.76 -10.22
C ALA A 285 8.03 6.56 -11.28
N LEU A 286 9.10 5.81 -10.96
CA LEU A 286 10.21 5.58 -11.88
C LEU A 286 9.77 4.83 -13.15
N GLN A 287 8.75 3.98 -13.08
CA GLN A 287 8.26 3.20 -14.21
C GLN A 287 7.60 4.06 -15.29
N GLY A 288 6.97 5.17 -14.90
CA GLY A 288 6.27 6.09 -15.81
C GLY A 288 7.16 7.18 -16.42
N MET A 289 8.39 7.35 -15.92
CA MET A 289 9.27 8.44 -16.32
C MET A 289 10.22 8.04 -17.45
N LYS A 290 10.39 8.95 -18.41
CA LYS A 290 11.32 8.79 -19.53
C LYS A 290 12.45 9.78 -19.35
N GLU A 291 13.67 9.28 -19.20
CA GLU A 291 14.88 10.09 -19.16
C GLU A 291 15.26 10.61 -20.56
N GLY A 292 15.85 11.78 -20.59
CA GLY A 292 16.27 12.48 -21.81
C GLY A 292 17.17 13.68 -21.49
N PRO A 293 17.35 14.60 -22.46
CA PRO A 293 18.22 15.76 -22.27
C PRO A 293 17.85 16.68 -21.11
N GLU A 294 16.55 16.79 -20.78
CA GLU A 294 16.04 17.67 -19.74
C GLU A 294 15.84 16.95 -18.39
N LEU A 295 15.89 15.62 -18.36
CA LEU A 295 15.65 14.84 -17.17
C LEU A 295 16.58 13.61 -17.11
N GLN A 296 17.49 13.62 -16.15
CA GLN A 296 18.23 12.45 -15.69
C GLN A 296 17.96 12.25 -14.20
N ILE A 297 17.46 11.07 -13.83
CA ILE A 297 16.92 10.83 -12.50
C ILE A 297 17.99 10.29 -11.57
N GLY A 298 18.30 11.05 -10.54
CA GLY A 298 19.02 10.58 -9.37
C GLY A 298 18.03 10.19 -8.25
N ILE A 299 18.40 9.17 -7.47
CA ILE A 299 17.62 8.70 -6.32
C ILE A 299 18.52 8.73 -5.08
N ALA A 300 18.00 9.31 -4.00
CA ALA A 300 18.67 9.33 -2.70
C ALA A 300 17.68 8.96 -1.57
N PRO A 301 18.17 8.43 -0.44
CA PRO A 301 17.34 8.27 0.75
C PRO A 301 16.73 9.61 1.20
N ILE A 302 15.54 9.57 1.81
CA ILE A 302 14.95 10.76 2.45
C ILE A 302 15.70 11.04 3.74
N PRO A 303 16.37 12.21 3.88
CA PRO A 303 17.11 12.57 5.07
C PRO A 303 16.22 13.24 6.12
N GLY A 304 16.64 13.16 7.38
CA GLY A 304 16.10 14.00 8.45
C GLY A 304 16.73 15.39 8.49
N PRO A 305 16.25 16.29 9.36
CA PRO A 305 16.77 17.65 9.52
C PRO A 305 18.29 17.72 9.70
N LYS A 306 18.86 16.83 10.49
CA LYS A 306 20.30 16.77 10.80
C LYS A 306 21.03 15.56 10.21
N GLY A 307 20.42 14.89 9.24
CA GLY A 307 20.89 13.65 8.65
C GLY A 307 20.08 12.45 9.09
N GLY A 308 20.67 11.25 9.02
CA GLY A 308 19.92 10.01 9.07
C GLY A 308 19.25 9.71 7.75
N ARG A 309 18.47 8.63 7.68
CA ARG A 309 17.71 8.26 6.49
C ARG A 309 16.54 7.37 6.87
N SER A 310 15.47 7.45 6.12
CA SER A 310 14.32 6.57 6.26
C SER A 310 13.51 6.55 4.96
N SER A 311 12.47 5.75 4.94
CA SER A 311 11.49 5.65 3.85
C SER A 311 10.14 5.29 4.43
N PHE A 312 9.07 5.71 3.78
CA PHE A 312 7.77 5.11 3.98
C PHE A 312 7.72 3.81 3.16
N VAL A 313 7.46 2.70 3.82
CA VAL A 313 7.27 1.40 3.15
C VAL A 313 5.79 1.23 2.86
N GLY A 314 5.39 1.73 1.72
CA GLY A 314 4.05 1.61 1.16
C GLY A 314 3.90 0.39 0.25
N GLY A 315 2.88 0.42 -0.59
CA GLY A 315 2.51 -0.68 -1.47
C GLY A 315 1.26 -1.41 -0.98
N ASP A 316 1.05 -2.63 -1.43
CA ASP A 316 -0.17 -3.39 -1.15
C ASP A 316 0.12 -4.71 -0.44
N VAL A 317 -0.84 -5.12 0.38
CA VAL A 317 -0.96 -6.47 0.94
C VAL A 317 -1.95 -7.27 0.11
N LEU A 318 -1.62 -8.52 -0.19
CA LEU A 318 -2.47 -9.47 -0.90
C LEU A 318 -3.06 -10.48 0.10
N GLY A 319 -4.38 -10.56 0.17
CA GLY A 319 -5.07 -11.47 1.06
C GLY A 319 -6.19 -12.23 0.36
N ILE A 320 -6.60 -13.36 0.93
CA ILE A 320 -7.81 -14.08 0.52
C ILE A 320 -8.98 -13.49 1.28
N SER A 321 -10.07 -13.18 0.59
CA SER A 321 -11.25 -12.65 1.26
C SER A 321 -11.93 -13.72 2.13
N ALA A 322 -12.42 -13.31 3.29
CA ALA A 322 -13.03 -14.23 4.26
C ALA A 322 -14.26 -14.99 3.74
N ASN A 323 -14.93 -14.47 2.69
CA ASN A 323 -16.08 -15.13 2.06
C ASN A 323 -15.72 -15.98 0.82
N SER A 324 -14.44 -16.07 0.44
CA SER A 324 -14.04 -16.89 -0.71
C SER A 324 -14.24 -18.37 -0.43
N THR A 325 -14.84 -19.06 -1.39
CA THR A 325 -14.98 -20.53 -1.40
C THR A 325 -13.88 -21.21 -2.22
N LYS A 326 -12.92 -20.43 -2.75
CA LYS A 326 -11.84 -20.89 -3.63
C LYS A 326 -10.47 -20.67 -3.00
N ALA A 327 -10.37 -20.79 -1.67
CA ALA A 327 -9.16 -20.45 -0.91
C ALA A 327 -7.91 -21.24 -1.35
N ALA A 328 -8.06 -22.49 -1.79
CA ALA A 328 -6.93 -23.31 -2.27
C ALA A 328 -6.38 -22.80 -3.61
N ALA A 329 -7.24 -22.44 -4.56
CA ALA A 329 -6.84 -21.84 -5.85
C ALA A 329 -6.29 -20.42 -5.66
N ALA A 330 -6.90 -19.63 -4.76
CA ALA A 330 -6.40 -18.30 -4.41
C ALA A 330 -5.01 -18.36 -3.77
N TRP A 331 -4.75 -19.36 -2.91
CA TRP A 331 -3.44 -19.56 -2.32
C TRP A 331 -2.40 -20.03 -3.35
N ASP A 332 -2.80 -20.81 -4.34
CA ASP A 332 -1.91 -21.19 -5.44
C ASP A 332 -1.38 -19.94 -6.17
N PHE A 333 -2.26 -19.02 -6.54
CA PHE A 333 -1.86 -17.74 -7.13
C PHE A 333 -0.99 -16.93 -6.16
N ILE A 334 -1.42 -16.71 -4.92
CA ILE A 334 -0.69 -15.89 -3.94
C ILE A 334 0.71 -16.46 -3.68
N SER A 335 0.83 -17.77 -3.45
CA SER A 335 2.14 -18.39 -3.19
C SER A 335 3.07 -18.32 -4.41
N TRP A 336 2.51 -18.42 -5.63
CA TRP A 336 3.28 -18.23 -6.85
C TRP A 336 3.79 -16.79 -6.98
N THR A 337 3.00 -15.76 -6.63
CA THR A 337 3.48 -14.36 -6.69
C THR A 337 4.70 -14.12 -5.82
N LEU A 338 4.89 -14.91 -4.76
CA LEU A 338 6.05 -14.84 -3.86
C LEU A 338 7.23 -15.72 -4.30
N SER A 339 7.07 -16.52 -5.36
CA SER A 339 8.15 -17.38 -5.88
C SER A 339 9.30 -16.55 -6.45
N GLU A 340 10.50 -17.13 -6.51
CA GLU A 340 11.66 -16.51 -7.15
C GLU A 340 11.38 -16.16 -8.61
N GLN A 341 10.69 -17.07 -9.34
CA GLN A 341 10.30 -16.84 -10.73
C GLN A 341 9.46 -15.58 -10.89
N ALA A 342 8.39 -15.41 -10.08
CA ALA A 342 7.53 -14.25 -10.14
C ALA A 342 8.28 -12.97 -9.71
N GLN A 343 9.05 -13.05 -8.63
CA GLN A 343 9.75 -11.89 -8.08
C GLN A 343 10.90 -11.40 -8.95
N VAL A 344 11.68 -12.30 -9.56
CA VAL A 344 12.86 -11.92 -10.34
C VAL A 344 12.51 -11.80 -11.84
N GLU A 345 11.96 -12.86 -12.47
CA GLU A 345 11.77 -12.89 -13.91
C GLU A 345 10.51 -12.13 -14.38
N VAL A 346 9.56 -11.89 -13.48
CA VAL A 346 8.38 -11.08 -13.82
C VAL A 346 8.53 -9.67 -13.25
N LEU A 347 8.75 -9.51 -11.94
CA LEU A 347 8.73 -8.20 -11.30
C LEU A 347 10.04 -7.43 -11.44
N ALA A 348 11.17 -7.96 -10.98
CA ALA A 348 12.45 -7.23 -11.03
C ALA A 348 12.90 -6.91 -12.46
N LYS A 349 12.63 -7.80 -13.42
CA LYS A 349 12.83 -7.57 -14.85
C LYS A 349 12.08 -6.34 -15.37
N ASN A 350 10.92 -6.04 -14.79
CA ASN A 350 10.11 -4.86 -15.09
C ASN A 350 10.38 -3.70 -14.12
N LYS A 351 11.57 -3.67 -13.48
CA LYS A 351 12.04 -2.61 -12.57
C LYS A 351 11.21 -2.44 -11.29
N ASN A 352 10.51 -3.50 -10.88
CA ASN A 352 9.83 -3.52 -9.58
C ASN A 352 10.77 -4.00 -8.49
N ILE A 353 10.52 -3.55 -7.27
CA ILE A 353 11.21 -4.01 -6.06
C ILE A 353 10.66 -5.37 -5.68
N THR A 354 11.53 -6.31 -5.29
CA THR A 354 11.10 -7.63 -4.83
C THR A 354 10.58 -7.54 -3.39
N VAL A 355 9.49 -8.24 -3.10
CA VAL A 355 8.91 -8.32 -1.74
C VAL A 355 9.68 -9.27 -0.82
N ARG A 356 10.74 -9.89 -1.34
CA ARG A 356 11.62 -10.84 -0.64
C ARG A 356 13.03 -10.28 -0.53
N SER A 357 13.54 -10.14 0.69
CA SER A 357 14.88 -9.60 0.97
C SER A 357 16.02 -10.47 0.43
N ASP A 358 15.84 -11.78 0.35
CA ASP A 358 16.83 -12.70 -0.23
C ASP A 358 16.95 -12.59 -1.76
N LEU A 359 15.99 -11.95 -2.43
CA LEU A 359 15.97 -11.70 -3.87
C LEU A 359 16.30 -10.25 -4.25
N ALA A 360 16.60 -9.40 -3.27
CA ALA A 360 16.86 -7.97 -3.50
C ALA A 360 18.11 -7.72 -4.36
N ASP A 361 19.15 -8.55 -4.24
CA ASP A 361 20.40 -8.44 -5.01
C ASP A 361 20.35 -9.32 -6.31
N ASN A 362 19.24 -9.22 -7.05
CA ASN A 362 19.06 -9.96 -8.29
C ASN A 362 19.79 -9.34 -9.50
N THR A 363 19.79 -10.06 -10.62
CA THR A 363 20.51 -9.65 -11.82
C THR A 363 20.02 -8.32 -12.40
N TYR A 364 18.74 -8.00 -12.27
CA TYR A 364 18.15 -6.76 -12.80
C TYR A 364 18.42 -5.57 -11.88
N ALA A 365 18.35 -5.76 -10.56
CA ALA A 365 18.71 -4.73 -9.58
C ALA A 365 20.18 -4.30 -9.67
N LYS A 366 21.09 -5.23 -10.04
CA LYS A 366 22.52 -4.92 -10.27
C LYS A 366 22.79 -4.01 -11.45
N GLN A 367 21.86 -3.90 -12.40
CA GLN A 367 22.00 -3.08 -13.60
C GLN A 367 21.54 -1.63 -13.40
N ASP A 368 20.81 -1.33 -12.33
CA ASP A 368 20.31 0.01 -12.02
C ASP A 368 20.59 0.38 -10.56
N ASN A 369 21.54 1.30 -10.33
CA ASN A 369 21.90 1.75 -8.99
C ASN A 369 20.73 2.33 -8.20
N ARG A 370 19.69 2.82 -8.86
CA ARG A 370 18.48 3.36 -8.21
C ARG A 370 17.73 2.25 -7.48
N LEU A 371 17.62 1.06 -8.09
CA LEU A 371 17.01 -0.11 -7.45
C LEU A 371 17.79 -0.55 -6.20
N ARG A 372 19.12 -0.36 -6.18
CA ARG A 372 19.93 -0.65 -4.99
C ARG A 372 19.61 0.30 -3.83
N VAL A 373 19.35 1.58 -4.12
CA VAL A 373 18.92 2.53 -3.08
C VAL A 373 17.58 2.09 -2.49
N PHE A 374 16.61 1.71 -3.32
CA PHE A 374 15.32 1.21 -2.83
C PHE A 374 15.46 -0.09 -2.03
N ASN A 375 16.27 -1.04 -2.49
CA ASN A 375 16.51 -2.28 -1.75
C ASN A 375 17.12 -2.04 -0.35
N LEU A 376 18.00 -1.02 -0.22
CA LEU A 376 18.50 -0.58 1.08
C LEU A 376 17.36 -0.03 1.95
N LEU A 377 16.54 0.85 1.39
CA LEU A 377 15.45 1.51 2.10
C LEU A 377 14.34 0.54 2.52
N ALA A 378 14.14 -0.56 1.80
CA ALA A 378 13.17 -1.59 2.18
C ALA A 378 13.45 -2.23 3.55
N GLY A 379 14.72 -2.25 3.98
CA GLY A 379 15.13 -2.75 5.30
C GLY A 379 15.22 -1.68 6.40
N GLU A 380 15.13 -0.40 6.05
CA GLU A 380 15.31 0.73 6.97
C GLU A 380 14.05 1.61 7.10
N GLY A 381 13.05 1.39 6.24
CA GLY A 381 11.81 2.16 6.23
C GLY A 381 10.78 1.63 7.21
N GLN A 382 9.70 2.39 7.37
CA GLN A 382 8.61 2.09 8.29
C GLN A 382 7.25 2.17 7.58
N THR A 383 6.28 1.40 8.08
CA THR A 383 4.86 1.52 7.75
C THR A 383 4.12 1.86 9.05
N PRO A 384 3.37 2.96 9.13
CA PRO A 384 2.59 3.26 10.31
C PRO A 384 1.42 2.27 10.44
N ILE A 385 1.25 1.69 11.62
CA ILE A 385 0.21 0.70 11.90
C ILE A 385 -0.87 1.30 12.77
N SER A 386 -2.09 1.42 12.22
CA SER A 386 -3.28 1.82 12.96
C SER A 386 -4.54 1.28 12.29
N VAL A 387 -5.49 0.81 13.09
CA VAL A 387 -6.80 0.32 12.60
C VAL A 387 -7.61 1.46 11.96
N ASN A 388 -7.44 2.68 12.44
CA ASN A 388 -8.19 3.86 11.97
C ASN A 388 -7.37 4.78 11.04
N PHE A 389 -6.26 4.25 10.45
CA PHE A 389 -5.36 5.03 9.61
C PHE A 389 -6.08 5.77 8.48
N GLY A 390 -6.92 5.08 7.71
CA GLY A 390 -7.55 5.65 6.52
C GLY A 390 -8.43 6.86 6.82
N LYS A 391 -9.29 6.76 7.85
CA LYS A 391 -10.17 7.85 8.30
C LYS A 391 -9.37 9.06 8.80
N THR A 392 -8.24 8.81 9.43
CA THR A 392 -7.45 9.86 10.09
C THR A 392 -6.50 10.56 9.12
N PHE A 393 -5.83 9.81 8.24
CA PHE A 393 -4.69 10.30 7.46
C PHE A 393 -4.93 10.37 5.95
N ASN A 394 -5.85 9.57 5.39
CA ASN A 394 -6.12 9.56 3.93
C ASN A 394 -7.43 10.27 3.57
N ASP A 395 -8.26 10.64 4.55
CA ASP A 395 -9.45 11.43 4.29
C ASP A 395 -9.08 12.88 3.97
N THR A 396 -9.50 13.38 2.80
CA THR A 396 -9.25 14.77 2.37
C THR A 396 -9.91 15.82 3.28
N ASN A 397 -10.90 15.43 4.06
CA ASN A 397 -11.54 16.25 5.09
C ASN A 397 -11.14 15.83 6.51
N GLY A 398 -10.16 14.93 6.63
CA GLY A 398 -9.70 14.39 7.90
C GLY A 398 -8.82 15.36 8.70
N PRO A 399 -8.57 15.04 9.99
CA PRO A 399 -7.80 15.90 10.87
C PRO A 399 -6.35 16.08 10.42
N TRP A 400 -5.76 15.09 9.74
CA TRP A 400 -4.42 15.20 9.16
C TRP A 400 -4.35 16.24 8.05
N THR A 401 -5.34 16.26 7.14
CA THR A 401 -5.39 17.25 6.05
C THR A 401 -5.45 18.66 6.59
N ALA A 402 -6.26 18.89 7.64
CA ALA A 402 -6.31 20.19 8.31
C ALA A 402 -4.95 20.55 8.93
N ALA A 403 -4.32 19.61 9.64
CA ALA A 403 -3.01 19.83 10.27
C ALA A 403 -1.93 20.21 9.26
N VAL A 404 -1.82 19.48 8.13
CA VAL A 404 -0.84 19.75 7.06
C VAL A 404 -1.10 21.10 6.41
N THR A 405 -2.37 21.39 6.09
CA THR A 405 -2.74 22.68 5.46
C THR A 405 -2.34 23.86 6.36
N ASP A 406 -2.66 23.80 7.64
CA ASP A 406 -2.34 24.86 8.58
C ASP A 406 -0.82 24.93 8.85
N ALA A 407 -0.14 23.77 8.95
CA ALA A 407 1.30 23.70 9.12
C ALA A 407 2.07 24.28 7.93
N LEU A 408 1.64 24.06 6.69
CA LEU A 408 2.35 24.51 5.48
C LEU A 408 1.96 25.93 5.04
N PHE A 409 0.69 26.27 5.16
CA PHE A 409 0.13 27.47 4.52
C PHE A 409 -0.52 28.46 5.50
N GLY A 410 -0.60 28.10 6.77
CA GLY A 410 -1.13 28.96 7.83
C GLY A 410 -0.12 30.01 8.29
N SER A 411 -0.55 30.91 9.18
CA SER A 411 0.27 32.00 9.75
C SER A 411 0.76 31.74 11.17
N GLN A 412 0.19 30.74 11.85
CA GLN A 412 0.57 30.37 13.22
C GLN A 412 1.92 29.65 13.23
N ASP A 413 2.65 29.70 14.35
CA ASP A 413 3.88 28.92 14.54
C ASP A 413 3.63 27.42 14.25
N VAL A 414 4.57 26.78 13.54
CA VAL A 414 4.39 25.40 13.06
C VAL A 414 4.29 24.41 14.21
N GLY A 415 5.15 24.54 15.22
CA GLY A 415 5.12 23.66 16.40
C GLY A 415 3.84 23.80 17.20
N ALA A 416 3.36 25.05 17.38
CA ALA A 416 2.08 25.32 18.04
C ALA A 416 0.89 24.75 17.23
N THR A 417 0.94 24.85 15.90
CA THR A 417 -0.07 24.27 14.99
C THR A 417 -0.12 22.75 15.12
N LEU A 418 1.03 22.08 15.00
CA LEU A 418 1.11 20.62 15.12
C LEU A 418 0.63 20.14 16.49
N LYS A 419 1.01 20.83 17.57
CA LYS A 419 0.54 20.53 18.93
C LYS A 419 -0.98 20.68 19.07
N GLN A 420 -1.57 21.69 18.48
CA GLN A 420 -3.03 21.91 18.47
C GLN A 420 -3.74 20.75 17.75
N HIS A 421 -3.25 20.31 16.57
CA HIS A 421 -3.89 19.26 15.79
C HIS A 421 -3.61 17.85 16.32
N ASN A 422 -2.52 17.64 17.07
CA ASN A 422 -2.13 16.32 17.58
C ASN A 422 -3.23 15.67 18.42
N GLY A 423 -3.97 16.46 19.22
CA GLY A 423 -5.12 15.99 20.00
C GLY A 423 -6.26 15.48 19.12
N THR A 424 -6.68 16.25 18.11
CA THR A 424 -7.77 15.89 17.18
C THR A 424 -7.41 14.64 16.34
N ILE A 425 -6.14 14.53 15.93
CA ILE A 425 -5.64 13.34 15.22
C ILE A 425 -5.72 12.13 16.14
N THR A 426 -5.30 12.26 17.42
CA THR A 426 -5.37 11.20 18.42
C THR A 426 -6.81 10.75 18.69
N GLU A 427 -7.76 11.68 18.83
CA GLU A 427 -9.19 11.35 18.97
C GLU A 427 -9.71 10.54 17.78
N SER A 428 -9.33 10.92 16.55
CA SER A 428 -9.70 10.18 15.34
C SER A 428 -9.10 8.77 15.31
N LEU A 429 -7.83 8.61 15.75
CA LEU A 429 -7.16 7.30 15.85
C LEU A 429 -7.82 6.40 16.89
N ALA A 430 -8.29 6.94 17.99
CA ALA A 430 -9.03 6.21 19.03
C ALA A 430 -10.42 5.74 18.56
N GLY A 431 -10.91 6.22 17.41
CA GLY A 431 -12.19 5.80 16.84
C GLY A 431 -13.42 6.49 17.44
N SER A 432 -13.22 7.62 18.12
CA SER A 432 -14.27 8.46 18.68
C SER A 432 -14.90 9.40 17.65
#